data_0262125e5bf6257ff005fa9cf96c52e5
#
_entry.id   0262125e5bf6257ff005fa9cf96c52e5
#
_cell.length_a   1.000
_cell.length_b   1.000
_cell.length_c   1.000
_cell.angle_alpha   90.00
_cell.angle_beta   90.00
_cell.angle_gamma   90.00
#
_symmetry.space_group_name_H-M   'P 1'
#
loop_
_entity.id
_entity.type
_entity.pdbx_description
1 polymer ?
#
loop_
_entity_poly.entity_id
_entity_poly.type
_entity_poly.pdbx_seq_one_letter_code
_entity_poly.pdbx_strand_id
1 'polypeptide(L)'
;PPRSTLSSSSAASDVYKRQKLRESGWDIPEKAAENGLSAVSVNTGLLGRWQTVDHNPRSICDVAHNQEGIAAVMKQLKQLPRKSLHIVFGLVKEKDLSAILPLLPVEATYYFTPSSVPRSMDAIVLQAEAGKRGLKGRAFPSVEEAYRSARQRAQAEDVIFTGGSTFVVADLLKSLGSR
;
A
#
# COMPACT_ATOMS: atom_id res chain seq x y z
N PRO A 1 -9.76 -0.03 -17.87
CA PRO A 1 -9.31 -0.16 -16.50
C PRO A 1 -10.50 -0.15 -15.56
N PRO A 2 -10.56 -1.04 -14.53
CA PRO A 2 -11.69 -1.06 -13.62
C PRO A 2 -11.73 0.27 -12.86
N ARG A 3 -12.91 0.88 -12.82
CA ARG A 3 -13.17 2.08 -12.02
C ARG A 3 -12.87 1.75 -10.55
N SER A 4 -11.91 2.46 -9.95
CA SER A 4 -11.70 2.37 -8.52
C SER A 4 -12.98 2.81 -7.82
N THR A 5 -13.62 1.91 -7.11
CA THR A 5 -14.69 2.26 -6.18
C THR A 5 -14.02 2.94 -4.98
N LEU A 6 -13.79 4.26 -5.11
CA LEU A 6 -13.53 5.11 -3.96
C LEU A 6 -14.69 4.92 -2.97
N SER A 7 -14.41 4.94 -1.67
CA SER A 7 -15.49 4.94 -0.68
C SER A 7 -16.47 6.06 -1.03
N SER A 8 -17.75 5.88 -0.79
CA SER A 8 -18.79 6.82 -1.20
C SER A 8 -18.51 8.26 -0.73
N SER A 9 -17.86 8.44 0.43
CA SER A 9 -17.45 9.74 0.97
C SER A 9 -16.33 10.39 0.17
N SER A 10 -15.33 9.63 -0.29
CA SER A 10 -14.21 10.17 -1.08
C SER A 10 -14.66 10.54 -2.49
N ALA A 11 -15.48 9.70 -3.13
CA ALA A 11 -16.05 10.01 -4.44
C ALA A 11 -16.94 11.26 -4.40
N ALA A 12 -17.80 11.40 -3.39
CA ALA A 12 -18.62 12.58 -3.20
C ALA A 12 -17.78 13.84 -2.99
N SER A 13 -16.69 13.75 -2.23
CA SER A 13 -15.76 14.87 -2.01
C SER A 13 -15.10 15.32 -3.32
N ASP A 14 -14.67 14.40 -4.17
CA ASP A 14 -14.01 14.73 -5.44
C ASP A 14 -15.00 15.33 -6.46
N VAL A 15 -16.24 14.81 -6.52
CA VAL A 15 -17.31 15.40 -7.33
C VAL A 15 -17.60 16.82 -6.87
N TYR A 16 -17.75 17.06 -5.56
CA TYR A 16 -17.98 18.38 -5.00
C TYR A 16 -16.86 19.37 -5.31
N LYS A 17 -15.61 18.98 -5.18
CA LYS A 17 -14.45 19.83 -5.50
C LYS A 17 -14.45 20.22 -6.97
N ARG A 18 -14.66 19.28 -7.89
CA ARG A 18 -14.74 19.57 -9.33
C ARG A 18 -15.90 20.52 -9.64
N GLN A 19 -17.05 20.32 -9.00
CA GLN A 19 -18.20 21.21 -9.18
C GLN A 19 -17.88 22.63 -8.71
N LYS A 20 -17.25 22.81 -7.54
CA LYS A 20 -16.84 24.13 -7.03
C LYS A 20 -15.84 24.82 -7.93
N LEU A 21 -14.88 24.10 -8.51
CA LEU A 21 -13.95 24.65 -9.47
C LEU A 21 -14.66 25.14 -10.75
N ARG A 22 -15.61 24.35 -11.27
CA ARG A 22 -16.42 24.76 -12.43
C ARG A 22 -17.29 25.99 -12.14
N GLU A 23 -17.91 26.06 -10.97
CA GLU A 23 -18.67 27.24 -10.49
C GLU A 23 -17.77 28.49 -10.37
N SER A 24 -16.47 28.31 -10.12
CA SER A 24 -15.46 29.38 -10.05
C SER A 24 -14.89 29.75 -11.44
N GLY A 25 -15.46 29.23 -12.53
CA GLY A 25 -15.07 29.58 -13.90
C GLY A 25 -13.97 28.69 -14.51
N TRP A 26 -13.55 27.61 -13.84
CA TRP A 26 -12.60 26.67 -14.42
C TRP A 26 -13.30 25.74 -15.41
N ASP A 27 -12.83 25.72 -16.67
CA ASP A 27 -13.24 24.70 -17.63
C ASP A 27 -12.47 23.40 -17.38
N ILE A 28 -13.16 22.38 -16.84
CA ILE A 28 -12.58 21.07 -16.55
C ILE A 28 -13.35 20.02 -17.35
N PRO A 29 -12.92 19.70 -18.59
CA PRO A 29 -13.49 18.63 -19.37
C PRO A 29 -13.35 17.29 -18.63
N GLU A 30 -14.31 16.38 -18.81
CA GLU A 30 -14.29 15.06 -18.15
C GLU A 30 -13.00 14.29 -18.47
N LYS A 31 -12.59 14.32 -19.74
CA LYS A 31 -11.36 13.68 -20.20
C LYS A 31 -10.09 14.26 -19.56
N ALA A 32 -10.07 15.56 -19.27
CA ALA A 32 -8.94 16.19 -18.55
C ALA A 32 -8.87 15.71 -17.11
N ALA A 33 -10.02 15.55 -16.45
CA ALA A 33 -10.09 14.99 -15.10
C ALA A 33 -9.63 13.51 -15.06
N GLU A 34 -10.07 12.69 -16.00
CA GLU A 34 -9.64 11.29 -16.13
C GLU A 34 -8.12 11.17 -16.37
N ASN A 35 -7.60 11.95 -17.31
CA ASN A 35 -6.16 11.98 -17.61
C ASN A 35 -5.34 12.48 -16.41
N GLY A 36 -5.80 13.54 -15.74
CA GLY A 36 -5.13 14.08 -14.56
C GLY A 36 -5.08 13.09 -13.41
N LEU A 37 -6.17 12.35 -13.14
CA LEU A 37 -6.23 11.33 -12.10
C LEU A 37 -5.39 10.09 -12.44
N SER A 38 -5.33 9.69 -13.71
CA SER A 38 -4.51 8.54 -14.15
C SER A 38 -3.02 8.84 -14.12
N ALA A 39 -2.62 10.11 -14.26
CA ALA A 39 -1.24 10.57 -14.29
C ALA A 39 -0.83 11.33 -13.00
N VAL A 40 -1.57 11.19 -11.89
CA VAL A 40 -1.37 11.98 -10.68
C VAL A 40 0.08 11.89 -10.16
N SER A 41 0.67 10.72 -10.14
CA SER A 41 2.05 10.54 -9.67
C SER A 41 3.07 11.27 -10.55
N VAL A 42 2.88 11.24 -11.87
CA VAL A 42 3.75 11.93 -12.83
C VAL A 42 3.58 13.44 -12.73
N ASN A 43 2.33 13.91 -12.64
CA ASN A 43 2.00 15.34 -12.66
C ASN A 43 2.35 16.05 -11.34
N THR A 44 2.34 15.34 -10.22
CA THR A 44 2.46 15.96 -8.87
C THR A 44 3.67 15.48 -8.09
N GLY A 45 4.38 14.47 -8.55
CA GLY A 45 5.44 13.81 -7.77
C GLY A 45 4.91 13.04 -6.54
N LEU A 46 3.59 12.78 -6.46
CA LEU A 46 2.99 12.05 -5.35
C LEU A 46 3.48 10.60 -5.33
N LEU A 47 4.21 10.23 -4.30
CA LEU A 47 4.78 8.90 -4.12
C LEU A 47 3.92 8.01 -3.20
N GLY A 48 4.11 6.70 -3.33
CA GLY A 48 3.49 5.71 -2.42
C GLY A 48 1.99 5.50 -2.62
N ARG A 49 1.45 5.76 -3.80
CA ARG A 49 0.05 5.48 -4.15
C ARG A 49 -0.01 4.45 -5.27
N TRP A 50 -0.20 3.19 -4.93
CA TRP A 50 -0.16 2.06 -5.88
C TRP A 50 1.04 2.15 -6.81
N GLN A 51 2.18 2.52 -6.23
CA GLN A 51 3.41 2.79 -6.97
C GLN A 51 4.16 1.50 -7.23
N THR A 52 4.45 1.22 -8.51
CA THR A 52 5.40 0.15 -8.88
C THR A 52 6.81 0.67 -8.64
N VAL A 53 7.58 -0.03 -7.81
CA VAL A 53 8.97 0.30 -7.46
C VAL A 53 9.97 -0.66 -8.10
N ASP A 54 9.49 -1.81 -8.58
CA ASP A 54 10.29 -2.78 -9.34
C ASP A 54 9.37 -3.60 -10.25
N HIS A 55 9.90 -4.10 -11.35
CA HIS A 55 9.15 -4.86 -12.34
C HIS A 55 9.45 -6.37 -12.33
N ASN A 56 10.57 -6.80 -11.72
CA ASN A 56 10.98 -8.21 -11.71
C ASN A 56 11.66 -8.61 -10.38
N PRO A 57 10.95 -9.27 -9.46
CA PRO A 57 9.49 -9.47 -9.42
C PRO A 57 8.73 -8.16 -9.27
N ARG A 58 7.50 -8.09 -9.75
CA ARG A 58 6.68 -6.89 -9.64
C ARG A 58 6.49 -6.49 -8.18
N SER A 59 7.01 -5.32 -7.82
CA SER A 59 6.97 -4.79 -6.47
C SER A 59 6.15 -3.51 -6.44
N ILE A 60 5.16 -3.44 -5.56
CA ILE A 60 4.21 -2.34 -5.44
C ILE A 60 4.23 -1.83 -4.01
N CYS A 61 4.14 -0.52 -3.80
CA CYS A 61 3.90 0.06 -2.49
C CYS A 61 2.66 0.96 -2.46
N ASP A 62 1.99 1.00 -1.29
CA ASP A 62 0.87 1.90 -1.05
C ASP A 62 0.81 2.34 0.42
N VAL A 63 0.57 3.65 0.64
CA VAL A 63 0.53 4.27 1.97
C VAL A 63 -0.81 4.07 2.70
N ALA A 64 -1.70 3.24 2.21
CA ALA A 64 -2.94 2.88 2.90
C ALA A 64 -2.63 2.38 4.32
N HIS A 65 -3.30 2.97 5.31
CA HIS A 65 -3.01 2.75 6.73
C HIS A 65 -4.27 2.72 7.62
N ASN A 66 -5.44 2.80 7.03
CA ASN A 66 -6.73 2.63 7.69
C ASN A 66 -7.50 1.45 7.07
N GLN A 67 -8.58 1.06 7.71
CA GLN A 67 -9.36 -0.12 7.32
C GLN A 67 -9.82 -0.06 5.87
N GLU A 68 -10.42 1.06 5.44
CA GLU A 68 -10.97 1.22 4.09
C GLU A 68 -9.86 1.21 3.03
N GLY A 69 -8.77 1.93 3.29
CA GLY A 69 -7.62 1.99 2.37
C GLY A 69 -6.96 0.62 2.21
N ILE A 70 -6.72 -0.10 3.31
CA ILE A 70 -6.14 -1.46 3.26
C ILE A 70 -7.08 -2.41 2.54
N ALA A 71 -8.40 -2.37 2.81
CA ALA A 71 -9.38 -3.20 2.11
C ALA A 71 -9.36 -2.94 0.58
N ALA A 72 -9.29 -1.67 0.17
CA ALA A 72 -9.20 -1.29 -1.23
C ALA A 72 -7.92 -1.83 -1.90
N VAL A 73 -6.77 -1.68 -1.24
CA VAL A 73 -5.48 -2.20 -1.70
C VAL A 73 -5.49 -3.73 -1.81
N MET A 74 -5.98 -4.44 -0.79
CA MET A 74 -6.07 -5.90 -0.83
C MET A 74 -7.00 -6.39 -1.93
N LYS A 75 -8.10 -5.68 -2.21
CA LYS A 75 -8.98 -5.96 -3.34
C LYS A 75 -8.26 -5.81 -4.69
N GLN A 76 -7.44 -4.76 -4.86
CA GLN A 76 -6.63 -4.58 -6.08
C GLN A 76 -5.56 -5.66 -6.21
N LEU A 77 -4.87 -6.01 -5.12
CA LEU A 77 -3.88 -7.09 -5.12
C LEU A 77 -4.47 -8.43 -5.56
N LYS A 78 -5.70 -8.76 -5.13
CA LYS A 78 -6.39 -9.99 -5.55
C LYS A 78 -6.59 -10.10 -7.05
N GLN A 79 -6.69 -8.98 -7.77
CA GLN A 79 -6.92 -8.95 -9.22
C GLN A 79 -5.62 -9.08 -10.03
N LEU A 80 -4.46 -8.95 -9.40
CA LEU A 80 -3.18 -9.08 -10.12
C LEU A 80 -2.87 -10.56 -10.40
N PRO A 81 -2.51 -10.89 -11.66
CA PRO A 81 -1.99 -12.21 -11.96
C PRO A 81 -0.66 -12.41 -11.21
N ARG A 82 -0.55 -13.50 -10.47
CA ARG A 82 0.65 -13.85 -9.69
C ARG A 82 0.65 -15.33 -9.31
N LYS A 83 1.83 -15.88 -9.09
CA LYS A 83 2.01 -17.22 -8.54
C LYS A 83 1.94 -17.19 -7.00
N SER A 84 2.68 -16.29 -6.37
CA SER A 84 2.68 -16.07 -4.93
C SER A 84 2.62 -14.59 -4.58
N LEU A 85 2.20 -14.28 -3.35
CA LEU A 85 2.16 -12.92 -2.82
C LEU A 85 3.06 -12.82 -1.59
N HIS A 86 3.98 -11.86 -1.63
CA HIS A 86 4.85 -11.48 -0.53
C HIS A 86 4.42 -10.11 -0.01
N ILE A 87 4.22 -9.98 1.29
CA ILE A 87 3.75 -8.72 1.90
C ILE A 87 4.73 -8.25 2.97
N VAL A 88 5.41 -7.14 2.70
CA VAL A 88 6.19 -6.38 3.69
C VAL A 88 5.21 -5.45 4.41
N PHE A 89 5.01 -5.66 5.71
CA PHE A 89 3.92 -5.03 6.44
C PHE A 89 4.34 -4.51 7.80
N GLY A 90 3.99 -3.26 8.08
CA GLY A 90 4.19 -2.64 9.37
C GLY A 90 3.12 -1.60 9.69
N LEU A 91 2.85 -1.41 10.97
CA LEU A 91 1.83 -0.50 11.48
C LEU A 91 2.40 0.42 12.56
N VAL A 92 1.67 1.47 12.89
CA VAL A 92 1.90 2.27 14.10
C VAL A 92 1.08 1.71 15.27
N LYS A 93 1.54 1.94 16.52
CA LYS A 93 0.99 1.36 17.75
C LYS A 93 -0.49 1.68 17.98
N GLU A 94 -0.95 2.83 17.50
CA GLU A 94 -2.31 3.33 17.70
C GLU A 94 -3.36 2.66 16.79
N LYS A 95 -2.95 1.74 15.92
CA LYS A 95 -3.88 1.08 14.98
C LYS A 95 -4.60 -0.09 15.63
N ASP A 96 -5.88 -0.18 15.35
CA ASP A 96 -6.71 -1.33 15.74
C ASP A 96 -6.38 -2.55 14.87
N LEU A 97 -5.62 -3.48 15.43
CA LEU A 97 -5.27 -4.73 14.76
C LEU A 97 -6.48 -5.61 14.48
N SER A 98 -7.53 -5.51 15.30
CA SER A 98 -8.74 -6.32 15.13
C SER A 98 -9.52 -5.95 13.87
N ALA A 99 -9.45 -4.69 13.45
CA ALA A 99 -10.06 -4.19 12.23
C ALA A 99 -9.19 -4.40 10.97
N ILE A 100 -7.87 -4.44 11.13
CA ILE A 100 -6.92 -4.47 9.99
C ILE A 100 -6.52 -5.90 9.61
N LEU A 101 -6.09 -6.73 10.57
CA LEU A 101 -5.56 -8.06 10.27
C LEU A 101 -6.53 -8.99 9.53
N PRO A 102 -7.87 -8.96 9.76
CA PRO A 102 -8.81 -9.77 9.00
C PRO A 102 -8.91 -9.44 7.51
N LEU A 103 -8.42 -8.27 7.09
CA LEU A 103 -8.43 -7.84 5.69
C LEU A 103 -7.25 -8.42 4.89
N LEU A 104 -6.23 -8.92 5.59
CA LEU A 104 -5.00 -9.39 4.99
C LEU A 104 -5.14 -10.84 4.49
N PRO A 105 -4.61 -11.17 3.29
CA PRO A 105 -4.75 -12.49 2.70
C PRO A 105 -3.91 -13.54 3.45
N VAL A 106 -4.54 -14.63 3.88
CA VAL A 106 -3.88 -15.70 4.65
C VAL A 106 -2.92 -16.55 3.82
N GLU A 107 -3.08 -16.53 2.50
CA GLU A 107 -2.21 -17.25 1.55
C GLU A 107 -0.87 -16.54 1.28
N ALA A 108 -0.72 -15.26 1.68
CA ALA A 108 0.50 -14.51 1.47
C ALA A 108 1.62 -14.90 2.46
N THR A 109 2.86 -14.66 2.04
CA THR A 109 4.03 -14.73 2.92
C THR A 109 4.34 -13.34 3.46
N TYR A 110 4.36 -13.19 4.80
CA TYR A 110 4.54 -11.90 5.46
C TYR A 110 5.98 -11.66 5.92
N TYR A 111 6.38 -10.40 5.82
CA TYR A 111 7.64 -9.84 6.32
C TYR A 111 7.26 -8.66 7.21
N PHE A 112 7.05 -8.96 8.51
CA PHE A 112 6.64 -7.93 9.47
C PHE A 112 7.81 -7.05 9.86
N THR A 113 7.61 -5.74 9.89
CA THR A 113 8.70 -4.79 10.11
C THR A 113 8.22 -3.55 10.86
N PRO A 114 9.05 -2.96 11.73
CA PRO A 114 8.82 -1.62 12.19
C PRO A 114 9.19 -0.62 11.09
N SER A 115 8.69 0.59 11.16
CA SER A 115 9.24 1.75 10.46
C SER A 115 10.20 2.52 11.37
N SER A 116 10.95 3.46 10.80
CA SER A 116 11.97 4.25 11.52
C SER A 116 11.42 5.22 12.57
N VAL A 117 10.08 5.39 12.67
CA VAL A 117 9.48 6.33 13.63
C VAL A 117 9.25 5.71 15.00
N PRO A 118 9.38 6.47 16.11
CA PRO A 118 9.25 5.95 17.49
C PRO A 118 7.90 5.31 17.83
N ARG A 119 6.82 5.74 17.14
CA ARG A 119 5.47 5.17 17.31
C ARG A 119 5.23 3.91 16.48
N SER A 120 6.23 3.41 15.78
CA SER A 120 6.10 2.16 15.05
C SER A 120 5.79 1.00 16.00
N MET A 121 4.93 0.09 15.53
CA MET A 121 4.67 -1.16 16.25
C MET A 121 5.88 -2.08 16.13
N ASP A 122 6.22 -2.77 17.20
CA ASP A 122 7.26 -3.78 17.19
C ASP A 122 6.89 -4.94 16.25
N ALA A 123 7.84 -5.38 15.44
CA ALA A 123 7.61 -6.39 14.41
C ALA A 123 7.29 -7.77 15.00
N ILE A 124 7.86 -8.11 16.18
CA ILE A 124 7.62 -9.38 16.87
C ILE A 124 6.19 -9.39 17.43
N VAL A 125 5.77 -8.25 18.01
CA VAL A 125 4.38 -8.09 18.51
C VAL A 125 3.40 -8.21 17.35
N LEU A 126 3.65 -7.52 16.22
CA LEU A 126 2.80 -7.59 15.05
C LEU A 126 2.74 -9.01 14.46
N GLN A 127 3.88 -9.71 14.39
CA GLN A 127 3.95 -11.10 13.95
C GLN A 127 3.12 -12.02 14.83
N ALA A 128 3.22 -11.88 16.17
CA ALA A 128 2.47 -12.69 17.11
C ALA A 128 0.95 -12.51 16.98
N GLU A 129 0.48 -11.26 16.86
CA GLU A 129 -0.93 -10.95 16.67
C GLU A 129 -1.45 -11.42 15.30
N ALA A 130 -0.66 -11.27 14.26
CA ALA A 130 -0.96 -11.75 12.91
C ALA A 130 -1.03 -13.30 12.86
N GLY A 131 -0.12 -13.97 13.58
CA GLY A 131 -0.09 -15.44 13.70
C GLY A 131 -1.36 -16.03 14.31
N LYS A 132 -2.00 -15.37 15.27
CA LYS A 132 -3.29 -15.76 15.86
C LYS A 132 -4.42 -15.81 14.80
N ARG A 133 -4.23 -15.16 13.67
CA ARG A 133 -5.18 -15.09 12.55
C ARG A 133 -4.73 -15.89 11.32
N GLY A 134 -3.70 -16.74 11.49
CA GLY A 134 -3.20 -17.59 10.40
C GLY A 134 -2.30 -16.89 9.39
N LEU A 135 -1.92 -15.64 9.61
CA LEU A 135 -0.99 -14.90 8.74
C LEU A 135 0.43 -15.39 8.99
N LYS A 136 1.03 -16.04 8.00
CA LYS A 136 2.33 -16.71 8.14
C LYS A 136 3.47 -15.79 7.70
N GLY A 137 4.44 -15.55 8.57
CA GLY A 137 5.58 -14.69 8.23
C GLY A 137 6.64 -14.61 9.32
N ARG A 138 7.62 -13.74 9.10
CA ARG A 138 8.75 -13.49 10.01
C ARG A 138 8.88 -12.01 10.31
N ALA A 139 9.38 -11.69 11.50
CA ALA A 139 9.75 -10.34 11.90
C ALA A 139 11.15 -9.98 11.41
N PHE A 140 11.33 -8.73 11.01
CA PHE A 140 12.57 -8.13 10.54
C PHE A 140 12.83 -6.82 11.29
N PRO A 141 14.10 -6.42 11.48
CA PRO A 141 14.44 -5.22 12.24
C PRO A 141 14.19 -3.91 11.46
N SER A 142 14.10 -3.98 10.12
CA SER A 142 13.88 -2.81 9.28
C SER A 142 13.11 -3.14 8.01
N VAL A 143 12.52 -2.11 7.40
CA VAL A 143 11.81 -2.21 6.11
C VAL A 143 12.76 -2.67 5.01
N GLU A 144 13.98 -2.17 5.01
CA GLU A 144 15.00 -2.54 4.03
C GLU A 144 15.31 -4.04 4.07
N GLU A 145 15.54 -4.59 5.27
CA GLU A 145 15.84 -6.02 5.43
C GLU A 145 14.64 -6.90 5.09
N ALA A 146 13.43 -6.48 5.50
CA ALA A 146 12.18 -7.15 5.16
C ALA A 146 11.97 -7.22 3.64
N TYR A 147 12.13 -6.09 2.96
CA TYR A 147 12.00 -6.01 1.51
C TYR A 147 13.09 -6.80 0.78
N ARG A 148 14.35 -6.70 1.22
CA ARG A 148 15.47 -7.49 0.69
C ARG A 148 15.19 -8.99 0.81
N SER A 149 14.71 -9.45 1.97
CA SER A 149 14.35 -10.86 2.18
C SER A 149 13.18 -11.29 1.29
N ALA A 150 12.18 -10.43 1.10
CA ALA A 150 11.07 -10.71 0.19
C ALA A 150 11.58 -10.86 -1.25
N ARG A 151 12.44 -9.95 -1.72
CA ARG A 151 13.06 -10.01 -3.06
C ARG A 151 13.91 -11.26 -3.30
N GLN A 152 14.66 -11.70 -2.30
CA GLN A 152 15.48 -12.91 -2.42
C GLN A 152 14.65 -14.19 -2.53
N ARG A 153 13.43 -14.20 -2.03
CA ARG A 153 12.54 -15.36 -2.03
C ARG A 153 11.57 -15.38 -3.20
N ALA A 154 11.19 -14.21 -3.69
CA ALA A 154 10.21 -14.08 -4.76
C ALA A 154 10.79 -14.50 -6.11
N GLN A 155 9.96 -15.17 -6.91
CA GLN A 155 10.23 -15.52 -8.31
C GLN A 155 9.69 -14.41 -9.23
N ALA A 156 10.03 -14.47 -10.51
CA ALA A 156 9.63 -13.45 -11.49
C ALA A 156 8.10 -13.27 -11.61
N GLU A 157 7.33 -14.34 -11.41
CA GLU A 157 5.85 -14.35 -11.50
C GLU A 157 5.16 -13.99 -10.18
N ASP A 158 5.94 -13.73 -9.11
CA ASP A 158 5.39 -13.33 -7.82
C ASP A 158 5.16 -11.82 -7.77
N VAL A 159 4.37 -11.41 -6.80
CA VAL A 159 4.16 -10.00 -6.48
C VAL A 159 4.64 -9.71 -5.07
N ILE A 160 5.40 -8.64 -4.91
CA ILE A 160 5.78 -8.09 -3.61
C ILE A 160 4.94 -6.84 -3.36
N PHE A 161 4.27 -6.77 -2.22
CA PHE A 161 3.57 -5.58 -1.77
C PHE A 161 4.22 -5.04 -0.49
N THR A 162 4.41 -3.73 -0.40
CA THR A 162 4.90 -3.06 0.81
C THR A 162 3.91 -2.00 1.26
N GLY A 163 3.44 -2.07 2.51
CA GLY A 163 2.45 -1.13 3.01
C GLY A 163 2.06 -1.29 4.48
N GLY A 164 0.86 -0.81 4.81
CA GLY A 164 0.29 -0.77 6.16
C GLY A 164 0.55 0.55 6.90
N SER A 165 1.58 1.30 6.52
CA SER A 165 1.89 2.62 7.08
C SER A 165 2.58 3.51 6.05
N THR A 166 2.26 4.81 6.08
CA THR A 166 3.00 5.83 5.31
C THR A 166 4.50 5.80 5.60
N PHE A 167 4.88 5.53 6.86
CA PHE A 167 6.29 5.49 7.26
C PHE A 167 7.03 4.26 6.73
N VAL A 168 6.37 3.11 6.66
CA VAL A 168 6.92 1.90 6.04
C VAL A 168 7.22 2.16 4.55
N VAL A 169 6.30 2.80 3.85
CA VAL A 169 6.50 3.14 2.43
C VAL A 169 7.60 4.18 2.26
N ALA A 170 7.66 5.19 3.14
CA ALA A 170 8.72 6.20 3.11
C ALA A 170 10.12 5.57 3.31
N ASP A 171 10.26 4.66 4.28
CA ASP A 171 11.52 3.94 4.54
C ASP A 171 11.92 3.06 3.35
N LEU A 172 10.95 2.37 2.71
CA LEU A 172 11.21 1.62 1.49
C LEU A 172 11.75 2.54 0.37
N LEU A 173 11.03 3.61 0.07
CA LEU A 173 11.40 4.52 -1.03
C LEU A 173 12.77 5.17 -0.77
N LYS A 174 13.08 5.52 0.48
CA LYS A 174 14.39 6.01 0.89
C LYS A 174 15.49 4.97 0.64
N SER A 175 15.26 3.72 1.02
CA SER A 175 16.24 2.64 0.82
C SER A 175 16.50 2.34 -0.66
N LEU A 176 15.51 2.55 -1.53
CA LEU A 176 15.65 2.37 -2.98
C LEU A 176 16.32 3.57 -3.67
N GLY A 177 16.12 4.79 -3.18
CA GLY A 177 16.73 6.00 -3.71
C GLY A 177 18.17 6.25 -3.23
N SER A 178 18.65 5.48 -2.25
CA SER A 178 20.02 5.57 -1.71
C SER A 178 21.01 4.62 -2.41
N ARG A 179 20.65 4.07 -3.57
CA ARG A 179 21.48 3.18 -4.38
C ARG A 179 22.03 3.88 -5.59
#